data_906b7d61e24a1ebe5481e355c1ecd13e
#
_entry.id   906b7d61e24a1ebe5481e355c1ecd13e
#
_cell.length_a   1.000
_cell.length_b   1.000
_cell.length_c   1.000
_cell.angle_alpha   90.00
_cell.angle_beta   90.00
_cell.angle_gamma   90.00
#
_symmetry.space_group_name_H-M   'P 1'
#
loop_
_entity.id
_entity.type
_entity.pdbx_description
1 polymer ?
#
loop_
_entity_poly.entity_id
_entity_poly.type
_entity_poly.pdbx_seq_one_letter_code
_entity_poly.pdbx_strand_id
1 'polypeptide(L)'
;MAVYRPKAGRKGDHVVKKLIAVFAILLFAGTAGLAGAGTDVPVSGGRPLKIFLARQSNVPSVDIMKNLSEKCPNVTITAVPQKSDYMLKAFWSPDDRYRFEVVAKGGDSIYATKTVLLSNAVKDVCHFLNTRP
;
A
#
# COMPACT_ATOMS: atom_id res chain seq x y z
N MET A 1 24.85 -36.32 -16.04
CA MET A 1 23.71 -35.68 -16.72
C MET A 1 22.42 -36.18 -16.10
N ALA A 2 21.80 -35.38 -15.27
CA ALA A 2 20.55 -35.71 -14.59
C ALA A 2 19.41 -34.92 -15.27
N VAL A 3 18.50 -35.66 -15.93
CA VAL A 3 17.35 -35.10 -16.65
C VAL A 3 16.23 -34.86 -15.64
N TYR A 4 15.89 -33.59 -15.42
CA TYR A 4 14.75 -33.16 -14.61
C TYR A 4 13.45 -33.36 -15.38
N ARG A 5 12.59 -34.25 -14.93
CA ARG A 5 11.21 -34.44 -15.43
C ARG A 5 10.25 -33.60 -14.61
N PRO A 6 9.47 -32.68 -15.20
CA PRO A 6 8.40 -32.01 -14.50
C PRO A 6 7.20 -32.96 -14.31
N LYS A 7 6.67 -33.05 -13.09
CA LYS A 7 5.41 -33.73 -12.77
C LYS A 7 4.23 -32.87 -13.29
N ALA A 8 3.51 -33.45 -14.21
CA ALA A 8 2.24 -32.94 -14.72
C ALA A 8 1.12 -33.12 -13.70
N GLY A 9 0.32 -32.09 -13.55
CA GLY A 9 -1.12 -32.02 -13.49
C GLY A 9 -1.90 -32.78 -12.45
N ARG A 10 -2.64 -32.07 -11.64
CA ARG A 10 -3.90 -32.58 -11.12
C ARG A 10 -5.00 -31.55 -11.45
N LYS A 11 -5.79 -31.91 -12.47
CA LYS A 11 -7.09 -31.31 -12.76
C LYS A 11 -8.00 -31.55 -11.56
N GLY A 12 -8.52 -30.49 -10.95
CA GLY A 12 -9.65 -30.53 -10.02
C GLY A 12 -10.86 -29.91 -10.70
N ASP A 13 -11.69 -30.78 -11.29
CA ASP A 13 -13.01 -30.41 -11.78
C ASP A 13 -13.92 -30.15 -10.58
N HIS A 14 -14.28 -28.92 -10.32
CA HIS A 14 -15.39 -28.59 -9.43
C HIS A 14 -16.59 -28.14 -10.24
N VAL A 15 -17.50 -29.08 -10.31
CA VAL A 15 -18.88 -29.02 -10.79
C VAL A 15 -19.58 -27.78 -10.21
N VAL A 16 -19.94 -26.88 -11.13
CA VAL A 16 -20.80 -25.73 -10.83
C VAL A 16 -22.23 -26.23 -10.73
N LYS A 17 -22.76 -26.37 -9.53
CA LYS A 17 -24.19 -26.57 -9.31
C LYS A 17 -24.91 -25.22 -9.48
N LYS A 18 -25.68 -25.16 -10.56
CA LYS A 18 -26.69 -24.13 -10.79
C LYS A 18 -27.73 -24.16 -9.66
N LEU A 19 -27.91 -23.08 -8.97
CA LEU A 19 -29.10 -22.80 -8.16
C LEU A 19 -29.71 -21.50 -8.68
N ILE A 20 -30.75 -21.69 -9.47
CA ILE A 20 -31.67 -20.65 -9.87
C ILE A 20 -32.61 -20.45 -8.67
N ALA A 21 -32.62 -19.28 -8.08
CA ALA A 21 -33.68 -18.84 -7.19
C ALA A 21 -34.25 -17.53 -7.73
N VAL A 22 -35.44 -17.67 -8.30
CA VAL A 22 -36.35 -16.60 -8.67
C VAL A 22 -36.95 -16.06 -7.38
N PHE A 23 -36.81 -14.79 -7.06
CA PHE A 23 -37.67 -14.09 -6.09
C PHE A 23 -37.88 -12.64 -6.50
N ALA A 24 -39.06 -12.45 -7.05
CA ALA A 24 -40.14 -11.53 -6.63
C ALA A 24 -39.74 -10.06 -6.40
N ILE A 25 -40.26 -9.28 -7.32
CA ILE A 25 -40.42 -7.83 -7.34
C ILE A 25 -41.26 -7.41 -6.14
N LEU A 26 -40.76 -6.53 -5.31
CA LEU A 26 -41.55 -5.69 -4.42
C LEU A 26 -41.15 -4.23 -4.63
N LEU A 27 -42.01 -3.54 -5.34
CA LEU A 27 -42.04 -2.08 -5.45
C LEU A 27 -42.30 -1.48 -4.05
N PHE A 28 -41.32 -0.78 -3.51
CA PHE A 28 -41.56 0.21 -2.48
C PHE A 28 -41.05 1.57 -2.98
N ALA A 29 -42.05 2.36 -3.40
CA ALA A 29 -41.86 3.80 -3.50
C ALA A 29 -41.84 4.37 -2.08
N GLY A 30 -40.73 5.01 -1.72
CA GLY A 30 -40.55 5.66 -0.43
C GLY A 30 -39.45 6.71 -0.54
N THR A 31 -39.91 7.91 -0.73
CA THR A 31 -39.37 9.25 -0.50
C THR A 31 -37.96 9.42 0.08
N ALA A 32 -37.19 10.20 -0.65
CA ALA A 32 -36.25 11.26 -0.24
C ALA A 32 -35.73 11.22 1.20
N GLY A 33 -34.44 10.90 1.30
CA GLY A 33 -33.60 11.18 2.45
C GLY A 33 -32.15 11.17 1.99
N LEU A 34 -31.70 12.26 1.41
CA LEU A 34 -30.30 12.58 1.17
C LEU A 34 -29.63 12.81 2.52
N ALA A 35 -29.22 11.75 3.19
CA ALA A 35 -28.19 11.81 4.19
C ALA A 35 -26.96 11.15 3.57
N GLY A 36 -26.21 11.91 2.81
CA GLY A 36 -24.84 11.58 2.46
C GLY A 36 -24.06 11.48 3.76
N ALA A 37 -23.89 10.26 4.27
CA ALA A 37 -22.84 9.97 5.22
C ALA A 37 -21.52 10.07 4.44
N GLY A 38 -21.10 11.31 4.18
CA GLY A 38 -19.72 11.60 3.89
C GLY A 38 -18.96 11.12 5.11
N THR A 39 -18.22 10.04 4.96
CA THR A 39 -17.11 9.75 5.85
C THR A 39 -16.14 10.91 5.65
N ASP A 40 -16.33 11.97 6.44
CA ASP A 40 -15.35 13.00 6.65
C ASP A 40 -14.12 12.31 7.26
N VAL A 41 -13.27 11.80 6.38
CA VAL A 41 -11.88 11.56 6.71
C VAL A 41 -11.36 12.95 7.07
N PRO A 42 -10.90 13.19 8.32
CA PRO A 42 -10.33 14.47 8.68
C PRO A 42 -9.18 14.74 7.72
N VAL A 43 -9.41 15.56 6.72
CA VAL A 43 -8.36 16.13 5.89
C VAL A 43 -7.63 17.07 6.84
N SER A 44 -6.60 16.54 7.47
CA SER A 44 -5.60 17.37 8.15
C SER A 44 -5.12 18.35 7.09
N GLY A 45 -5.49 19.62 7.22
CA GLY A 45 -5.29 20.68 6.22
C GLY A 45 -3.82 21.05 5.96
N GLY A 46 -2.90 20.09 6.11
CA GLY A 46 -1.50 20.19 5.78
C GLY A 46 -1.28 19.93 4.29
N ARG A 47 -0.33 20.66 3.70
CA ARG A 47 0.17 20.35 2.36
C ARG A 47 0.59 18.87 2.26
N PRO A 48 0.39 18.21 1.10
CA PRO A 48 0.86 16.84 0.93
C PRO A 48 2.36 16.75 1.18
N LEU A 49 2.77 15.76 1.96
CA LEU A 49 4.17 15.48 2.26
C LEU A 49 4.87 14.93 1.01
N LYS A 50 6.05 15.44 0.72
CA LYS A 50 6.85 15.01 -0.42
C LYS A 50 7.95 14.06 0.03
N ILE A 51 7.96 12.86 -0.53
CA ILE A 51 8.98 11.86 -0.24
C ILE A 51 9.84 11.61 -1.48
N PHE A 52 11.15 11.55 -1.30
CA PHE A 52 12.10 11.08 -2.29
C PHE A 52 12.49 9.63 -1.99
N LEU A 53 12.37 8.73 -2.98
CA LEU A 53 12.87 7.36 -2.85
C LEU A 53 14.38 7.34 -3.12
N ALA A 54 15.14 6.88 -2.15
CA ALA A 54 16.60 6.79 -2.27
C ALA A 54 17.01 5.76 -3.33
N ARG A 55 17.99 6.10 -4.17
CA ARG A 55 18.52 5.21 -5.22
C ARG A 55 19.19 3.94 -4.67
N GLN A 56 19.60 3.97 -3.41
CA GLN A 56 20.23 2.84 -2.72
C GLN A 56 19.22 1.75 -2.29
N SER A 57 17.92 1.97 -2.51
CA SER A 57 16.89 0.97 -2.23
C SER A 57 17.05 -0.23 -3.16
N ASN A 58 17.05 -1.44 -2.61
CA ASN A 58 17.07 -2.69 -3.38
C ASN A 58 15.65 -3.29 -3.57
N VAL A 59 14.62 -2.60 -3.10
CA VAL A 59 13.22 -2.91 -3.35
C VAL A 59 12.77 -2.16 -4.59
N PRO A 60 12.03 -2.80 -5.54
CA PRO A 60 11.56 -2.13 -6.74
C PRO A 60 10.73 -0.87 -6.42
N SER A 61 11.13 0.26 -6.99
CA SER A 61 10.46 1.55 -6.74
C SER A 61 8.99 1.55 -7.15
N VAL A 62 8.63 0.80 -8.20
CA VAL A 62 7.25 0.65 -8.67
C VAL A 62 6.35 0.05 -7.60
N ASP A 63 6.82 -0.99 -6.91
CA ASP A 63 6.06 -1.66 -5.86
C ASP A 63 5.89 -0.75 -4.63
N ILE A 64 6.93 0.01 -4.28
CA ILE A 64 6.86 1.01 -3.21
C ILE A 64 5.86 2.12 -3.57
N MET A 65 5.95 2.66 -4.79
CA MET A 65 5.06 3.73 -5.26
C MET A 65 3.61 3.30 -5.27
N LYS A 66 3.32 2.10 -5.76
CA LYS A 66 1.96 1.53 -5.76
C LYS A 66 1.41 1.45 -4.34
N ASN A 67 2.15 0.84 -3.42
CA ASN A 67 1.71 0.71 -2.03
C ASN A 67 1.56 2.07 -1.33
N LEU A 68 2.44 3.04 -1.59
CA LEU A 68 2.33 4.40 -1.05
C LEU A 68 1.07 5.11 -1.56
N SER A 69 0.78 5.04 -2.86
CA SER A 69 -0.41 5.68 -3.43
C SER A 69 -1.72 5.10 -2.88
N GLU A 70 -1.75 3.80 -2.58
CA GLU A 70 -2.92 3.13 -2.02
C GLU A 70 -3.13 3.41 -0.52
N LYS A 71 -2.04 3.55 0.24
CA LYS A 71 -2.08 3.59 1.71
C LYS A 71 -1.81 4.96 2.33
N CYS A 72 -1.18 5.85 1.56
CA CYS A 72 -0.77 7.18 2.01
C CYS A 72 -1.30 8.28 1.08
N PRO A 73 -2.57 8.59 1.07
CA PRO A 73 -3.15 9.58 0.14
C PRO A 73 -2.54 10.99 0.30
N ASN A 74 -2.00 11.31 1.48
CA ASN A 74 -1.38 12.61 1.79
C ASN A 74 0.13 12.66 1.45
N VAL A 75 0.68 11.61 0.85
CA VAL A 75 2.08 11.52 0.48
C VAL A 75 2.23 11.57 -1.03
N THR A 76 3.11 12.45 -1.50
CA THR A 76 3.47 12.56 -2.91
C THR A 76 4.93 12.18 -3.10
N ILE A 77 5.22 11.37 -4.12
CA ILE A 77 6.59 11.01 -4.45
C ILE A 77 7.17 12.05 -5.40
N THR A 78 8.37 12.54 -5.09
CA THR A 78 9.11 13.46 -5.94
C THR A 78 10.39 12.80 -6.46
N ALA A 79 10.74 13.11 -7.71
CA ALA A 79 12.02 12.71 -8.31
C ALA A 79 13.19 13.63 -7.91
N VAL A 80 12.89 14.77 -7.29
CA VAL A 80 13.88 15.80 -6.93
C VAL A 80 14.14 15.77 -5.42
N PRO A 81 15.34 15.31 -4.96
CA PRO A 81 15.65 15.18 -3.54
C PRO A 81 15.49 16.49 -2.76
N GLN A 82 15.88 17.62 -3.37
CA GLN A 82 15.85 18.95 -2.73
C GLN A 82 14.41 19.45 -2.46
N LYS A 83 13.43 18.91 -3.19
CA LYS A 83 12.01 19.25 -3.06
C LYS A 83 11.26 18.30 -2.13
N SER A 84 11.93 17.29 -1.59
CA SER A 84 11.32 16.35 -0.64
C SER A 84 11.37 16.88 0.78
N ASP A 85 10.39 16.49 1.57
CA ASP A 85 10.37 16.72 3.02
C ASP A 85 11.18 15.62 3.73
N TYR A 86 11.09 14.39 3.21
CA TYR A 86 11.81 13.22 3.71
C TYR A 86 12.38 12.38 2.57
N MET A 87 13.41 11.59 2.89
CA MET A 87 13.92 10.54 2.03
C MET A 87 13.50 9.18 2.60
N LEU A 88 13.00 8.31 1.75
CA LEU A 88 12.67 6.93 2.10
C LEU A 88 13.73 5.99 1.52
N LYS A 89 14.38 5.22 2.37
CA LYS A 89 15.25 4.10 1.99
C LYS A 89 14.50 2.81 2.23
N ALA A 90 14.51 1.91 1.27
CA ALA A 90 13.83 0.63 1.35
C ALA A 90 14.79 -0.51 1.01
N PHE A 91 14.91 -1.47 1.92
CA PHE A 91 15.80 -2.60 1.78
C PHE A 91 15.04 -3.91 1.99
N TRP A 92 15.36 -4.87 1.15
CA TRP A 92 15.07 -6.27 1.40
C TRP A 92 16.28 -6.88 2.11
N SER A 93 16.10 -7.39 3.31
CA SER A 93 17.14 -7.98 4.14
C SER A 93 17.29 -9.48 3.88
N PRO A 94 18.48 -10.08 4.12
CA PRO A 94 18.70 -11.52 3.95
C PRO A 94 17.84 -12.43 4.84
N ASP A 95 17.21 -11.88 5.86
CA ASP A 95 16.28 -12.57 6.77
C ASP A 95 14.82 -12.49 6.30
N ASP A 96 14.60 -12.30 4.99
CA ASP A 96 13.30 -12.23 4.34
C ASP A 96 12.38 -11.14 4.93
N ARG A 97 12.94 -9.98 5.20
CA ARG A 97 12.20 -8.83 5.74
C ARG A 97 12.46 -7.55 4.96
N TYR A 98 11.41 -6.76 4.83
CA TYR A 98 11.50 -5.38 4.37
C TYR A 98 11.90 -4.47 5.53
N ARG A 99 12.97 -3.71 5.32
CA ARG A 99 13.39 -2.64 6.23
C ARG A 99 13.22 -1.31 5.54
N PHE A 100 12.45 -0.41 6.14
CA PHE A 100 12.27 0.94 5.65
C PHE A 100 12.83 1.92 6.66
N GLU A 101 13.49 2.95 6.15
CA GLU A 101 14.03 4.06 6.94
C GLU A 101 13.52 5.37 6.38
N VAL A 102 12.96 6.22 7.24
CA VAL A 102 12.62 7.60 6.91
C VAL A 102 13.74 8.49 7.41
N VAL A 103 14.30 9.26 6.49
CA VAL A 103 15.44 10.13 6.74
C VAL A 103 15.01 11.58 6.58
N ALA A 104 15.32 12.41 7.57
CA ALA A 104 15.08 13.85 7.51
C ALA A 104 16.04 14.57 6.55
N LYS A 105 15.75 15.82 6.20
CA LYS A 105 16.61 16.65 5.33
C LYS A 105 18.05 16.77 5.82
N GLY A 106 18.27 16.70 7.12
CA GLY A 106 19.62 16.71 7.73
C GLY A 106 20.41 15.43 7.55
N GLY A 107 19.82 14.37 7.01
CA GLY A 107 20.47 13.07 6.84
C GLY A 107 20.24 12.11 7.99
N ASP A 108 19.55 12.53 9.04
CA ASP A 108 19.28 11.70 10.22
C ASP A 108 18.15 10.72 9.95
N SER A 109 18.36 9.45 10.31
CA SER A 109 17.28 8.45 10.30
C SER A 109 16.37 8.71 11.50
N ILE A 110 15.14 9.11 11.22
CA ILE A 110 14.16 9.51 12.23
C ILE A 110 13.11 8.44 12.51
N TYR A 111 13.03 7.44 11.65
CA TYR A 111 12.14 6.30 11.80
C TYR A 111 12.67 5.10 11.02
N ALA A 112 12.51 3.92 11.58
CA ALA A 112 12.79 2.66 10.88
C ALA A 112 11.74 1.61 11.26
N THR A 113 11.35 0.80 10.26
CA THR A 113 10.49 -0.38 10.48
C THR A 113 11.08 -1.60 9.78
N LYS A 114 10.74 -2.79 10.28
CA LYS A 114 11.17 -4.07 9.72
C LYS A 114 10.02 -5.06 9.76
N THR A 115 9.51 -5.46 8.60
CA THR A 115 8.34 -6.33 8.48
C THR A 115 8.53 -7.40 7.41
N VAL A 116 7.73 -8.46 7.47
CA VAL A 116 7.75 -9.55 6.48
C VAL A 116 7.07 -9.13 5.16
N LEU A 117 6.08 -8.23 5.23
CA LEU A 117 5.30 -7.80 4.07
C LEU A 117 5.61 -6.34 3.69
N LEU A 118 5.84 -6.10 2.40
CA LEU A 118 6.05 -4.76 1.86
C LEU A 118 4.89 -3.80 2.23
N SER A 119 3.66 -4.28 2.12
CA SER A 119 2.47 -3.51 2.45
C SER A 119 2.40 -3.05 3.90
N ASN A 120 2.92 -3.86 4.83
CA ASN A 120 3.01 -3.49 6.24
C ASN A 120 4.10 -2.46 6.48
N ALA A 121 5.27 -2.62 5.86
CA ALA A 121 6.34 -1.62 5.95
C ALA A 121 5.87 -0.24 5.47
N VAL A 122 5.15 -0.19 4.35
CA VAL A 122 4.56 1.05 3.83
C VAL A 122 3.51 1.60 4.79
N LYS A 123 2.62 0.76 5.33
CA LYS A 123 1.60 1.18 6.30
C LYS A 123 2.21 1.81 7.56
N ASP A 124 3.29 1.23 8.07
CA ASP A 124 3.99 1.74 9.25
C ASP A 124 4.62 3.10 8.97
N VAL A 125 5.25 3.26 7.79
CA VAL A 125 5.78 4.56 7.34
C VAL A 125 4.68 5.60 7.21
N CYS A 126 3.53 5.24 6.62
CA CYS A 126 2.38 6.14 6.49
C CYS A 126 1.86 6.60 7.85
N HIS A 127 1.71 5.67 8.78
CA HIS A 127 1.28 5.99 10.14
C HIS A 127 2.24 6.98 10.80
N PHE A 128 3.54 6.70 10.72
CA PHE A 128 4.57 7.59 11.27
C PHE A 128 4.51 9.00 10.67
N LEU A 129 4.37 9.12 9.35
CA LEU A 129 4.31 10.41 8.67
C LEU A 129 3.05 11.22 9.00
N ASN A 130 1.91 10.53 9.17
CA ASN A 130 0.63 11.17 9.49
C ASN A 130 0.50 11.57 10.97
N THR A 131 1.31 11.01 11.86
CA THR A 131 1.29 11.33 13.30
C THR A 131 2.26 12.44 13.69
N ARG A 132 3.04 12.94 12.74
CA ARG A 132 3.93 14.08 12.99
C ARG A 132 3.18 15.40 12.87
N PRO A 133 3.42 16.31 13.82
CA PRO A 133 2.89 17.68 13.79
C PRO A 133 3.51 18.51 12.67
#